data_c86b72ef628fe9577485a16dc7275357
#
_entry.id   c86b72ef628fe9577485a16dc7275357
#
_cell.length_a   1.000
_cell.length_b   1.000
_cell.length_c   1.000
_cell.angle_alpha   90.00
_cell.angle_beta   90.00
_cell.angle_gamma   90.00
#
_symmetry.space_group_name_H-M   'P 1'
#
loop_
_entity.id
_entity.type
_entity.pdbx_description
1 polymer ?
#
loop_
_entity_poly.entity_id
_entity_poly.type
_entity_poly.pdbx_seq_one_letter_code
_entity_poly.pdbx_strand_id
1 'polypeptide(L)'
;MLINKNHEFKGKNQNTYLLVGNSCPWCHRTLLIYKLKNLSKKVKIIFLEADINSGQWIFNEKFEGCETLHQFYKKAQKHNLFRATLPLLINFQNDQINILSNESSEIVKFLNSIKVEPSQKVLQISKCDQDLLEIIHSDINNGVYKCGFARNQISYEKASKNLFEALTKIEKKFDKNLGNWICGEDLTYADIYLFPTIIRWELIYRQLFKCTEKEISDFKNIIKWRLRFFKLTKVSETCFDSEWKKDYYKALFPLNPNQIIPVLPSLKEIMQSLPK
;
A
#
# COMPACT_ATOMS: atom_id res chain seq x y z
N MET A 1 14.41 11.67 -2.77
CA MET A 1 15.16 12.40 -1.71
C MET A 1 15.41 11.41 -0.60
N LEU A 2 16.67 11.10 -0.31
CA LEU A 2 17.02 10.16 0.76
C LEU A 2 16.65 10.79 2.11
N ILE A 3 15.94 10.06 2.95
CA ILE A 3 15.75 10.44 4.36
C ILE A 3 17.14 10.70 4.93
N ASN A 4 17.35 11.89 5.45
CA ASN A 4 18.65 12.28 6.01
C ASN A 4 19.00 11.27 7.12
N LYS A 5 20.05 10.47 6.90
CA LYS A 5 20.47 9.36 7.78
C LYS A 5 20.81 9.79 9.21
N ASN A 6 20.89 11.10 9.48
CA ASN A 6 21.20 11.68 10.77
C ASN A 6 19.98 12.08 11.61
N HIS A 7 18.76 11.79 11.18
CA HIS A 7 17.60 11.92 12.06
C HIS A 7 17.54 10.72 13.02
N GLU A 8 18.42 10.72 14.00
CA GLU A 8 18.15 10.00 15.25
C GLU A 8 16.83 10.55 15.81
N PHE A 9 15.92 9.63 16.08
CA PHE A 9 14.64 9.91 16.73
C PHE A 9 14.92 10.32 18.18
N LYS A 10 15.52 11.52 18.38
CA LYS A 10 15.75 12.09 19.71
C LYS A 10 14.42 12.62 20.21
N GLY A 11 13.75 11.72 20.84
CA GLY A 11 12.70 11.69 21.84
C GLY A 11 11.87 12.96 22.12
N LYS A 12 10.80 12.75 22.73
CA LYS A 12 9.87 13.54 23.55
C LYS A 12 8.75 14.33 22.89
N ASN A 13 8.75 14.67 21.60
CA ASN A 13 7.58 15.31 21.01
C ASN A 13 6.99 14.44 19.88
N GLN A 14 5.75 13.98 20.09
CA GLN A 14 4.94 13.23 19.11
C GLN A 14 4.50 14.12 17.93
N ASN A 15 5.45 14.75 17.25
CA ASN A 15 5.18 15.68 16.16
C ASN A 15 5.39 15.06 14.78
N THR A 16 5.39 13.72 14.71
CA THR A 16 5.48 12.97 13.45
C THR A 16 4.10 12.50 13.02
N TYR A 17 3.74 12.78 11.78
CA TYR A 17 2.46 12.43 11.20
C TYR A 17 2.66 11.63 9.92
N LEU A 18 1.83 10.61 9.75
CA LEU A 18 1.72 9.82 8.55
C LEU A 18 0.36 10.13 7.90
N LEU A 19 0.38 10.80 6.75
CA LEU A 19 -0.79 11.10 5.96
C LEU A 19 -1.02 9.96 4.96
N VAL A 20 -2.23 9.41 4.94
CA VAL A 20 -2.58 8.22 4.14
C VAL A 20 -3.95 8.37 3.51
N GLY A 21 -4.10 7.81 2.30
CA GLY A 21 -5.40 7.64 1.68
C GLY A 21 -5.92 6.22 1.91
N ASN A 22 -7.18 6.08 2.31
CA ASN A 22 -7.80 4.79 2.64
C ASN A 22 -7.70 3.76 1.51
N SER A 23 -7.87 4.19 0.27
CA SER A 23 -7.85 3.30 -0.91
C SER A 23 -6.45 3.07 -1.49
N CYS A 24 -5.47 3.90 -1.14
CA CYS A 24 -4.14 3.87 -1.74
C CYS A 24 -3.33 2.62 -1.32
N PRO A 25 -2.90 1.75 -2.25
CA PRO A 25 -2.15 0.54 -1.90
C PRO A 25 -0.73 0.84 -1.42
N TRP A 26 -0.11 1.94 -1.86
CA TRP A 26 1.18 2.39 -1.34
C TRP A 26 1.07 2.89 0.10
N CYS A 27 -0.05 3.56 0.45
CA CYS A 27 -0.36 3.90 1.84
C CYS A 27 -0.58 2.64 2.69
N HIS A 28 -1.23 1.63 2.13
CA HIS A 28 -1.49 0.39 2.85
C HIS A 28 -0.20 -0.30 3.34
N ARG A 29 0.90 -0.25 2.56
CA ARG A 29 2.21 -0.75 3.02
C ARG A 29 2.67 -0.08 4.32
N THR A 30 2.51 1.24 4.40
CA THR A 30 2.91 2.03 5.57
C THR A 30 2.00 1.77 6.77
N LEU A 31 0.69 1.61 6.51
CA LEU A 31 -0.29 1.23 7.53
C LEU A 31 -0.03 -0.15 8.12
N LEU A 32 0.37 -1.13 7.30
CA LEU A 32 0.74 -2.46 7.77
C LEU A 32 1.88 -2.40 8.79
N ILE A 33 2.99 -1.74 8.46
CA ILE A 33 4.11 -1.57 9.41
C ILE A 33 3.68 -0.80 10.65
N TYR A 34 2.93 0.28 10.47
CA TYR A 34 2.42 1.07 11.59
C TYR A 34 1.61 0.23 12.59
N LYS A 35 0.68 -0.61 12.08
CA LYS A 35 -0.17 -1.46 12.91
C LYS A 35 0.58 -2.64 13.50
N LEU A 36 1.37 -3.36 12.71
CA LEU A 36 2.17 -4.51 13.16
C LEU A 36 3.18 -4.11 14.25
N LYS A 37 3.72 -2.91 14.18
CA LYS A 37 4.68 -2.40 15.16
C LYS A 37 4.04 -1.57 16.28
N ASN A 38 2.72 -1.40 16.27
CA ASN A 38 1.98 -0.64 17.29
C ASN A 38 2.52 0.78 17.52
N LEU A 39 2.67 1.54 16.42
CA LEU A 39 3.34 2.85 16.44
C LEU A 39 2.44 4.03 16.88
N SER A 40 1.21 3.80 17.36
CA SER A 40 0.23 4.85 17.70
C SER A 40 0.72 5.87 18.73
N LYS A 41 1.64 5.46 19.62
CA LYS A 41 2.27 6.37 20.60
C LYS A 41 3.45 7.18 20.05
N LYS A 42 3.92 6.88 18.82
CA LYS A 42 5.11 7.50 18.22
C LYS A 42 4.79 8.32 16.97
N VAL A 43 3.79 7.90 16.20
CA VAL A 43 3.39 8.52 14.93
C VAL A 43 1.88 8.68 14.93
N LYS A 44 1.38 9.87 14.60
CA LYS A 44 -0.05 10.13 14.42
C LYS A 44 -0.43 9.85 12.97
N ILE A 45 -1.64 9.34 12.73
CA ILE A 45 -2.16 9.14 11.39
C ILE A 45 -3.21 10.20 11.06
N ILE A 46 -3.15 10.72 9.84
CA ILE A 46 -4.19 11.55 9.22
C ILE A 46 -4.68 10.81 7.98
N PHE A 47 -5.97 10.49 7.98
CA PHE A 47 -6.62 9.87 6.83
C PHE A 47 -7.16 10.92 5.87
N LEU A 48 -6.98 10.69 4.58
CA LEU A 48 -7.53 11.48 3.49
C LEU A 48 -8.43 10.60 2.63
N GLU A 49 -9.46 11.21 2.06
CA GLU A 49 -10.37 10.59 1.12
C GLU A 49 -10.12 11.08 -0.30
N ALA A 50 -10.45 10.26 -1.30
CA ALA A 50 -10.45 10.71 -2.68
C ALA A 50 -11.76 11.47 -2.96
N ASP A 51 -11.65 12.72 -3.38
CA ASP A 51 -12.81 13.47 -3.86
C ASP A 51 -13.30 12.89 -5.19
N ILE A 52 -14.56 12.50 -5.23
CA ILE A 52 -15.19 11.81 -6.36
C ILE A 52 -15.19 12.69 -7.63
N ASN A 53 -15.29 14.01 -7.46
CA ASN A 53 -15.42 14.93 -8.59
C ASN A 53 -14.07 15.31 -9.20
N SER A 54 -13.07 15.55 -8.35
CA SER A 54 -11.75 16.03 -8.79
C SER A 54 -10.67 14.94 -8.79
N GLY A 55 -10.90 13.81 -8.12
CA GLY A 55 -9.89 12.77 -7.89
C GLY A 55 -8.75 13.22 -6.97
N GLN A 56 -8.87 14.38 -6.33
CA GLN A 56 -7.87 14.89 -5.39
C GLN A 56 -8.03 14.25 -4.01
N TRP A 57 -6.92 14.18 -3.28
CA TRP A 57 -6.97 13.82 -1.87
C TRP A 57 -7.42 15.02 -1.02
N ILE A 58 -8.49 14.86 -0.25
CA ILE A 58 -9.07 15.85 0.64
C ILE A 58 -8.97 15.41 2.10
N PHE A 59 -8.82 16.36 2.99
CA PHE A 59 -8.89 16.13 4.43
C PHE A 59 -10.35 16.12 4.87
N ASN A 60 -10.74 15.19 5.76
CA ASN A 60 -12.09 15.14 6.33
C ASN A 60 -12.38 16.38 7.20
N GLU A 61 -11.35 16.84 7.90
CA GLU A 61 -11.33 18.11 8.62
C GLU A 61 -10.09 18.88 8.19
N LYS A 62 -10.16 20.21 8.14
CA LYS A 62 -9.00 21.02 7.75
C LYS A 62 -7.77 20.68 8.59
N PHE A 63 -6.71 20.28 7.92
CA PHE A 63 -5.43 20.01 8.56
C PHE A 63 -4.47 21.15 8.24
N GLU A 64 -3.95 21.81 9.30
CA GLU A 64 -3.09 22.99 9.14
C GLU A 64 -3.73 24.11 8.28
N GLY A 65 -5.07 24.26 8.36
CA GLY A 65 -5.83 25.21 7.55
C GLY A 65 -6.04 24.81 6.09
N CYS A 66 -5.57 23.61 5.67
CA CYS A 66 -5.70 23.10 4.32
C CYS A 66 -6.87 22.13 4.19
N GLU A 67 -7.61 22.20 3.08
CA GLU A 67 -8.71 21.29 2.74
C GLU A 67 -8.21 20.15 1.84
N THR A 68 -7.19 20.39 1.02
CA THR A 68 -6.66 19.41 0.08
C THR A 68 -5.18 19.12 0.32
N LEU A 69 -4.75 17.92 -0.05
CA LEU A 69 -3.33 17.55 -0.02
C LEU A 69 -2.48 18.52 -0.85
N HIS A 70 -3.03 19.01 -1.98
CA HIS A 70 -2.31 19.96 -2.82
C HIS A 70 -2.04 21.30 -2.12
N GLN A 71 -3.05 21.84 -1.41
CA GLN A 71 -2.87 23.04 -0.57
C GLN A 71 -1.82 22.80 0.52
N PHE A 72 -1.86 21.62 1.15
CA PHE A 72 -0.89 21.25 2.16
C PHE A 72 0.54 21.21 1.63
N TYR A 73 0.76 20.58 0.47
CA TYR A 73 2.09 20.58 -0.17
C TYR A 73 2.58 21.98 -0.52
N LYS A 74 1.69 22.85 -1.02
CA LYS A 74 2.04 24.27 -1.29
C LYS A 74 2.45 25.01 -0.02
N LYS A 75 1.74 24.77 1.11
CA LYS A 75 2.08 25.37 2.41
C LYS A 75 3.42 24.85 2.95
N ALA A 76 3.64 23.54 2.86
CA ALA A 76 4.84 22.89 3.41
C ALA A 76 6.11 23.18 2.58
N GLN A 77 5.97 23.54 1.31
CA GLN A 77 7.08 23.75 0.38
C GLN A 77 7.00 25.13 -0.24
N LYS A 78 7.96 26.00 0.12
CA LYS A 78 8.07 27.34 -0.47
C LYS A 78 8.41 27.32 -1.97
N HIS A 79 8.90 26.19 -2.49
CA HIS A 79 9.27 25.98 -3.90
C HIS A 79 8.69 24.65 -4.37
N ASN A 80 7.74 24.68 -5.29
CA ASN A 80 6.96 23.55 -5.85
C ASN A 80 7.84 22.48 -6.54
N LEU A 81 8.53 21.63 -5.79
CA LEU A 81 9.40 20.59 -6.36
C LEU A 81 8.80 19.17 -6.36
N PHE A 82 7.66 18.95 -5.66
CA PHE A 82 7.10 17.60 -5.54
C PHE A 82 5.64 17.54 -5.97
N ARG A 83 5.32 16.45 -6.65
CA ARG A 83 3.94 16.07 -6.91
C ARG A 83 3.25 15.75 -5.58
N ALA A 84 2.04 16.27 -5.37
CA ALA A 84 1.24 15.98 -4.18
C ALA A 84 0.75 14.53 -4.22
N THR A 85 1.45 13.63 -3.53
CA THR A 85 1.18 12.19 -3.48
C THR A 85 1.08 11.69 -2.03
N LEU A 86 0.42 10.54 -1.85
CA LEU A 86 0.37 9.78 -0.61
C LEU A 86 1.05 8.41 -0.83
N PRO A 87 1.60 7.80 0.24
CA PRO A 87 1.68 8.30 1.61
C PRO A 87 2.62 9.49 1.75
N LEU A 88 2.43 10.28 2.82
CA LEU A 88 3.31 11.40 3.14
C LEU A 88 3.68 11.34 4.63
N LEU A 89 4.97 11.32 4.91
CA LEU A 89 5.52 11.38 6.27
C LEU A 89 6.07 12.77 6.53
N ILE A 90 5.60 13.40 7.60
CA ILE A 90 6.01 14.74 8.00
C ILE A 90 6.36 14.79 9.49
N ASN A 91 7.08 15.81 9.87
CA ASN A 91 7.17 16.23 11.26
C ASN A 91 7.02 17.76 11.38
N PHE A 92 6.65 18.20 12.59
CA PHE A 92 6.65 19.60 12.96
C PHE A 92 7.91 19.89 13.78
N GLN A 93 8.66 20.91 13.39
CA GLN A 93 9.81 21.39 14.12
C GLN A 93 9.76 22.94 14.13
N ASN A 94 9.71 23.54 15.33
CA ASN A 94 9.59 25.00 15.52
C ASN A 94 8.41 25.57 14.69
N ASP A 95 7.25 24.96 14.79
CA ASP A 95 6.02 25.28 14.06
C ASP A 95 6.14 25.25 12.51
N GLN A 96 7.22 24.70 12.01
CA GLN A 96 7.42 24.48 10.58
C GLN A 96 7.12 23.03 10.19
N ILE A 97 6.45 22.88 9.04
CA ILE A 97 6.15 21.57 8.44
C ILE A 97 7.40 21.11 7.67
N ASN A 98 7.95 19.97 8.08
CA ASN A 98 9.04 19.32 7.36
C ASN A 98 8.53 18.04 6.72
N ILE A 99 8.61 17.95 5.39
CA ILE A 99 8.34 16.71 4.66
C ILE A 99 9.56 15.81 4.81
N LEU A 100 9.37 14.65 5.44
CA LEU A 100 10.42 13.65 5.62
C LEU A 100 10.53 12.74 4.40
N SER A 101 9.40 12.25 3.89
CA SER A 101 9.34 11.46 2.66
C SER A 101 7.91 11.34 2.15
N ASN A 102 7.74 11.20 0.83
CA ASN A 102 6.51 10.78 0.17
C ASN A 102 6.68 9.47 -0.63
N GLU A 103 7.83 8.79 -0.44
CA GLU A 103 8.09 7.49 -1.03
C GLU A 103 7.74 6.36 -0.06
N SER A 104 6.75 5.53 -0.41
CA SER A 104 6.25 4.47 0.48
C SER A 104 7.34 3.51 0.94
N SER A 105 8.32 3.21 0.10
CA SER A 105 9.45 2.34 0.43
C SER A 105 10.34 2.93 1.54
N GLU A 106 10.62 4.22 1.49
CA GLU A 106 11.41 4.91 2.49
C GLU A 106 10.63 5.07 3.79
N ILE A 107 9.33 5.38 3.69
CA ILE A 107 8.45 5.49 4.87
C ILE A 107 8.35 4.13 5.59
N VAL A 108 8.19 3.02 4.85
CA VAL A 108 8.17 1.66 5.43
C VAL A 108 9.47 1.36 6.18
N LYS A 109 10.63 1.66 5.60
CA LYS A 109 11.94 1.49 6.26
C LYS A 109 12.05 2.35 7.53
N PHE A 110 11.64 3.61 7.44
CA PHE A 110 11.63 4.52 8.57
C PHE A 110 10.74 4.02 9.71
N LEU A 111 9.48 3.69 9.43
CA LEU A 111 8.55 3.16 10.43
C LEU A 111 9.05 1.85 11.05
N ASN A 112 9.65 0.98 10.21
CA ASN A 112 10.24 -0.27 10.67
C ASN A 112 11.45 -0.04 11.61
N SER A 113 12.21 1.02 11.46
CA SER A 113 13.35 1.34 12.34
C SER A 113 12.93 1.83 13.73
N ILE A 114 11.69 2.33 13.90
CA ILE A 114 11.18 2.80 15.19
C ILE A 114 11.01 1.61 16.14
N LYS A 115 11.67 1.62 17.27
CA LYS A 115 11.50 0.65 18.36
C LYS A 115 10.47 1.17 19.36
N VAL A 116 9.45 0.36 19.64
CA VAL A 116 8.47 0.63 20.71
C VAL A 116 8.88 -0.11 21.97
N GLU A 117 9.30 -1.38 21.82
CA GLU A 117 9.82 -2.22 22.88
C GLU A 117 11.25 -2.67 22.53
N PRO A 118 12.14 -2.85 23.50
CA PRO A 118 13.53 -3.27 23.24
C PRO A 118 13.64 -4.60 22.48
N SER A 119 12.73 -5.55 22.76
CA SER A 119 12.66 -6.88 22.15
C SER A 119 11.95 -6.91 20.81
N GLN A 120 11.37 -5.80 20.36
CA GLN A 120 10.60 -5.76 19.13
C GLN A 120 11.46 -6.05 17.90
N LYS A 121 11.11 -7.12 17.17
CA LYS A 121 11.77 -7.48 15.93
C LYS A 121 11.60 -6.38 14.89
N VAL A 122 12.67 -6.07 14.20
CA VAL A 122 12.71 -5.19 13.02
C VAL A 122 12.75 -6.11 11.80
N LEU A 123 11.91 -5.87 10.81
CA LEU A 123 11.97 -6.62 9.55
C LEU A 123 13.36 -6.41 8.93
N GLN A 124 14.02 -7.52 8.61
CA GLN A 124 15.31 -7.49 7.94
C GLN A 124 15.11 -7.57 6.41
N ILE A 125 15.98 -6.93 5.67
CA ILE A 125 16.04 -7.12 4.22
C ILE A 125 16.86 -8.39 3.98
N SER A 126 16.21 -9.45 3.53
CA SER A 126 16.86 -10.68 3.13
C SER A 126 17.42 -10.59 1.70
N LYS A 127 18.30 -11.52 1.31
CA LYS A 127 18.72 -11.65 -0.09
C LYS A 127 17.51 -11.93 -1.00
N CYS A 128 16.57 -12.74 -0.52
CA CYS A 128 15.33 -13.03 -1.23
C CYS A 128 14.49 -11.77 -1.48
N ASP A 129 14.40 -10.84 -0.50
CA ASP A 129 13.73 -9.55 -0.72
C ASP A 129 14.38 -8.75 -1.84
N GLN A 130 15.71 -8.66 -1.85
CA GLN A 130 16.45 -7.92 -2.89
C GLN A 130 16.09 -8.39 -4.29
N ASP A 131 15.97 -9.69 -4.48
CA ASP A 131 15.63 -10.31 -5.78
C ASP A 131 14.15 -10.11 -6.17
N LEU A 132 13.25 -10.01 -5.18
CA LEU A 132 11.80 -9.99 -5.41
C LEU A 132 11.17 -8.61 -5.36
N LEU A 133 11.70 -7.68 -4.57
CA LEU A 133 11.08 -6.36 -4.37
C LEU A 133 10.88 -5.60 -5.67
N GLU A 134 11.85 -5.66 -6.60
CA GLU A 134 11.71 -5.02 -7.90
C GLU A 134 10.61 -5.68 -8.74
N ILE A 135 10.57 -7.00 -8.80
CA ILE A 135 9.52 -7.76 -9.53
C ILE A 135 8.14 -7.45 -8.93
N ILE A 136 8.01 -7.49 -7.60
CA ILE A 136 6.75 -7.17 -6.90
C ILE A 136 6.34 -5.73 -7.22
N HIS A 137 7.27 -4.78 -7.18
CA HIS A 137 6.97 -3.38 -7.43
C HIS A 137 6.62 -3.10 -8.89
N SER A 138 7.48 -3.52 -9.83
CA SER A 138 7.37 -3.18 -11.25
C SER A 138 6.27 -3.94 -11.95
N ASP A 139 6.16 -5.26 -11.70
CA ASP A 139 5.35 -6.16 -12.51
C ASP A 139 4.06 -6.60 -11.83
N ILE A 140 3.98 -6.49 -10.49
CA ILE A 140 2.74 -6.80 -9.77
C ILE A 140 2.06 -5.50 -9.31
N ASN A 141 2.67 -4.69 -8.43
CA ASN A 141 2.01 -3.53 -7.87
C ASN A 141 1.73 -2.44 -8.92
N ASN A 142 2.71 -2.11 -9.76
CA ASN A 142 2.50 -1.25 -10.92
C ASN A 142 1.86 -2.01 -12.10
N GLY A 143 2.05 -3.33 -12.17
CA GLY A 143 1.52 -4.20 -13.21
C GLY A 143 0.00 -4.11 -13.34
N VAL A 144 -0.72 -4.20 -12.22
CA VAL A 144 -2.19 -4.05 -12.22
C VAL A 144 -2.62 -2.68 -12.79
N TYR A 145 -1.90 -1.60 -12.48
CA TYR A 145 -2.16 -0.27 -13.04
C TYR A 145 -1.80 -0.19 -14.52
N LYS A 146 -0.70 -0.83 -14.96
CA LYS A 146 -0.35 -0.93 -16.38
C LYS A 146 -1.44 -1.63 -17.18
N CYS A 147 -2.08 -2.66 -16.62
CA CYS A 147 -3.26 -3.31 -17.22
C CYS A 147 -4.45 -2.35 -17.29
N GLY A 148 -4.84 -1.77 -16.14
CA GLY A 148 -6.03 -0.94 -16.03
C GLY A 148 -5.99 0.32 -16.89
N PHE A 149 -4.82 0.97 -17.00
CA PHE A 149 -4.62 2.21 -17.73
C PHE A 149 -3.98 2.02 -19.11
N ALA A 150 -3.92 0.80 -19.63
CA ALA A 150 -3.43 0.54 -20.99
C ALA A 150 -4.31 1.27 -22.03
N ARG A 151 -3.66 1.94 -22.98
CA ARG A 151 -4.34 2.75 -24.01
C ARG A 151 -4.62 2.00 -25.30
N ASN A 152 -4.07 0.81 -25.46
CA ASN A 152 -4.27 -0.06 -26.62
C ASN A 152 -4.06 -1.53 -26.24
N GLN A 153 -4.52 -2.41 -27.13
CA GLN A 153 -4.50 -3.86 -26.91
C GLN A 153 -3.09 -4.41 -26.67
N ILE A 154 -2.12 -3.98 -27.48
CA ILE A 154 -0.73 -4.45 -27.41
C ILE A 154 -0.11 -4.15 -26.02
N SER A 155 -0.31 -2.91 -25.54
CA SER A 155 0.22 -2.52 -24.22
C SER A 155 -0.48 -3.24 -23.07
N TYR A 156 -1.78 -3.52 -23.19
CA TYR A 156 -2.54 -4.30 -22.25
C TYR A 156 -2.03 -5.75 -22.18
N GLU A 157 -1.92 -6.43 -23.32
CA GLU A 157 -1.46 -7.83 -23.38
C GLU A 157 -0.05 -7.99 -22.82
N LYS A 158 0.85 -7.06 -23.15
CA LYS A 158 2.21 -7.04 -22.57
C LYS A 158 2.18 -6.87 -21.04
N ALA A 159 1.35 -5.96 -20.53
CA ALA A 159 1.23 -5.72 -19.10
C ALA A 159 0.63 -6.93 -18.38
N SER A 160 -0.43 -7.53 -18.94
CA SER A 160 -1.06 -8.75 -18.42
C SER A 160 -0.08 -9.90 -18.35
N LYS A 161 0.61 -10.20 -19.46
CA LYS A 161 1.63 -11.25 -19.51
C LYS A 161 2.68 -11.08 -18.42
N ASN A 162 3.28 -9.90 -18.31
CA ASN A 162 4.31 -9.62 -17.30
C ASN A 162 3.77 -9.80 -15.88
N LEU A 163 2.55 -9.32 -15.61
CA LEU A 163 1.89 -9.45 -14.32
C LEU A 163 1.70 -10.91 -13.91
N PHE A 164 1.15 -11.73 -14.81
CA PHE A 164 0.86 -13.14 -14.49
C PHE A 164 2.12 -14.01 -14.48
N GLU A 165 3.15 -13.68 -15.26
CA GLU A 165 4.48 -14.28 -15.15
C GLU A 165 5.12 -13.98 -13.79
N ALA A 166 5.01 -12.72 -13.31
CA ALA A 166 5.51 -12.32 -12.00
C ALA A 166 4.77 -13.04 -10.85
N LEU A 167 3.43 -13.13 -10.91
CA LEU A 167 2.64 -13.91 -9.95
C LEU A 167 3.05 -15.40 -9.95
N THR A 168 3.27 -15.96 -11.13
CA THR A 168 3.74 -17.37 -11.27
C THR A 168 5.11 -17.56 -10.63
N LYS A 169 6.01 -16.58 -10.74
CA LYS A 169 7.33 -16.63 -10.05
C LYS A 169 7.17 -16.63 -8.53
N ILE A 170 6.28 -15.79 -8.00
CA ILE A 170 5.98 -15.77 -6.55
C ILE A 170 5.36 -17.10 -6.09
N GLU A 171 4.39 -17.63 -6.83
CA GLU A 171 3.77 -18.93 -6.53
C GLU A 171 4.81 -20.05 -6.43
N LYS A 172 5.68 -20.17 -7.44
CA LYS A 172 6.77 -21.15 -7.46
C LYS A 172 7.83 -20.91 -6.36
N LYS A 173 7.94 -19.69 -5.86
CA LYS A 173 8.85 -19.42 -4.75
C LYS A 173 8.38 -20.08 -3.46
N PHE A 174 7.08 -20.09 -3.21
CA PHE A 174 6.50 -20.82 -2.08
C PHE A 174 6.72 -22.34 -2.20
N ASP A 175 6.63 -22.93 -3.39
CA ASP A 175 6.88 -24.37 -3.58
C ASP A 175 8.30 -24.79 -3.17
N LYS A 176 9.26 -23.88 -3.31
CA LYS A 176 10.68 -24.11 -2.96
C LYS A 176 11.03 -23.72 -1.54
N ASN A 177 10.10 -23.10 -0.82
CA ASN A 177 10.33 -22.55 0.48
C ASN A 177 9.58 -23.36 1.55
N LEU A 178 10.29 -23.81 2.58
CA LEU A 178 9.69 -24.54 3.70
C LEU A 178 8.96 -23.62 4.70
N GLY A 179 9.09 -22.30 4.53
CA GLY A 179 8.54 -21.31 5.46
C GLY A 179 7.13 -20.84 5.15
N ASN A 180 6.60 -20.06 6.08
CA ASN A 180 5.24 -19.52 6.03
C ASN A 180 5.11 -18.22 5.21
N TRP A 181 6.23 -17.56 4.88
CA TRP A 181 6.30 -16.27 4.20
C TRP A 181 7.05 -16.38 2.89
N ILE A 182 6.98 -15.35 2.05
CA ILE A 182 7.56 -15.39 0.69
C ILE A 182 9.06 -15.75 0.73
N CYS A 183 9.77 -15.26 1.73
CA CYS A 183 11.21 -15.44 1.86
C CYS A 183 11.65 -16.39 2.99
N GLY A 184 10.76 -17.16 3.59
CA GLY A 184 11.13 -18.13 4.64
C GLY A 184 10.18 -18.12 5.84
N GLU A 185 10.73 -18.33 7.02
CA GLU A 185 9.96 -18.42 8.26
C GLU A 185 9.54 -17.06 8.85
N ASP A 186 10.27 -16.01 8.56
CA ASP A 186 10.00 -14.67 9.08
C ASP A 186 9.33 -13.79 8.03
N LEU A 187 8.40 -12.93 8.49
CA LEU A 187 7.78 -11.88 7.69
C LEU A 187 8.85 -10.91 7.18
N THR A 188 8.81 -10.59 5.89
CA THR A 188 9.79 -9.72 5.24
C THR A 188 9.15 -8.56 4.48
N TYR A 189 9.97 -7.72 3.86
CA TYR A 189 9.50 -6.61 3.03
C TYR A 189 8.71 -7.10 1.80
N ALA A 190 9.07 -8.26 1.21
CA ALA A 190 8.33 -8.83 0.09
C ALA A 190 6.85 -9.06 0.45
N ASP A 191 6.59 -9.57 1.66
CA ASP A 191 5.24 -9.79 2.16
C ASP A 191 4.47 -8.47 2.32
N ILE A 192 5.09 -7.46 2.93
CA ILE A 192 4.49 -6.12 3.13
C ILE A 192 4.15 -5.44 1.80
N TYR A 193 5.00 -5.62 0.78
CA TYR A 193 4.82 -4.97 -0.52
C TYR A 193 3.80 -5.69 -1.41
N LEU A 194 3.69 -7.00 -1.31
CA LEU A 194 2.77 -7.80 -2.12
C LEU A 194 1.33 -7.73 -1.59
N PHE A 195 1.15 -7.80 -0.26
CA PHE A 195 -0.16 -7.94 0.36
C PHE A 195 -1.19 -6.89 -0.08
N PRO A 196 -0.90 -5.57 -0.15
CA PRO A 196 -1.84 -4.55 -0.58
C PRO A 196 -2.45 -4.79 -1.96
N THR A 197 -1.70 -5.39 -2.88
CA THR A 197 -2.20 -5.72 -4.22
C THR A 197 -3.06 -6.97 -4.19
N ILE A 198 -2.59 -8.04 -3.57
CA ILE A 198 -3.31 -9.32 -3.57
C ILE A 198 -4.62 -9.25 -2.77
N ILE A 199 -4.68 -8.46 -1.70
CA ILE A 199 -5.91 -8.33 -0.90
C ILE A 199 -7.03 -7.57 -1.64
N ARG A 200 -6.69 -6.75 -2.65
CA ARG A 200 -7.64 -5.99 -3.48
C ARG A 200 -8.04 -6.72 -4.77
N TRP A 201 -7.49 -7.89 -5.03
CA TRP A 201 -7.57 -8.54 -6.35
C TRP A 201 -8.99 -8.69 -6.86
N GLU A 202 -9.84 -9.44 -6.15
CA GLU A 202 -11.20 -9.74 -6.57
C GLU A 202 -12.11 -8.51 -6.54
N LEU A 203 -11.86 -7.59 -5.60
CA LEU A 203 -12.69 -6.40 -5.41
C LEU A 203 -12.43 -5.31 -6.45
N ILE A 204 -11.20 -5.21 -6.92
CA ILE A 204 -10.76 -4.06 -7.72
C ILE A 204 -10.08 -4.52 -9.02
N TYR A 205 -8.91 -5.16 -8.92
CA TYR A 205 -8.00 -5.28 -10.06
C TYR A 205 -8.51 -6.25 -11.12
N ARG A 206 -9.14 -7.34 -10.71
CA ARG A 206 -9.75 -8.29 -11.62
C ARG A 206 -10.85 -7.62 -12.46
N GLN A 207 -11.75 -6.88 -11.84
CA GLN A 207 -12.91 -6.28 -12.49
C GLN A 207 -12.55 -4.98 -13.22
N LEU A 208 -12.06 -3.99 -12.46
CA LEU A 208 -11.88 -2.65 -12.97
C LEU A 208 -10.65 -2.52 -13.88
N PHE A 209 -9.56 -3.22 -13.52
CA PHE A 209 -8.30 -3.15 -14.25
C PHE A 209 -8.10 -4.30 -15.25
N LYS A 210 -9.10 -5.18 -15.39
CA LYS A 210 -9.08 -6.30 -16.34
C LYS A 210 -7.90 -7.27 -16.13
N CYS A 211 -7.48 -7.49 -14.88
CA CYS A 211 -6.44 -8.47 -14.56
C CYS A 211 -7.05 -9.89 -14.56
N THR A 212 -7.36 -10.45 -15.73
CA THR A 212 -8.25 -11.60 -15.92
C THR A 212 -7.63 -12.80 -16.62
N GLU A 213 -6.32 -12.79 -16.93
CA GLU A 213 -5.66 -13.91 -17.61
C GLU A 213 -5.74 -15.21 -16.81
N LYS A 214 -5.66 -15.12 -15.48
CA LYS A 214 -5.89 -16.23 -14.54
C LYS A 214 -6.70 -15.74 -13.35
N GLU A 215 -7.39 -16.64 -12.70
CA GLU A 215 -8.00 -16.37 -11.41
C GLU A 215 -6.93 -16.36 -10.31
N ILE A 216 -7.10 -15.49 -9.30
CA ILE A 216 -6.15 -15.48 -8.19
C ILE A 216 -6.18 -16.79 -7.39
N SER A 217 -7.30 -17.51 -7.42
CA SER A 217 -7.48 -18.85 -6.84
C SER A 217 -6.59 -19.92 -7.49
N ASP A 218 -6.10 -19.70 -8.71
CA ASP A 218 -5.17 -20.62 -9.38
C ASP A 218 -3.78 -20.61 -8.72
N PHE A 219 -3.47 -19.56 -7.95
CA PHE A 219 -2.25 -19.39 -7.19
C PHE A 219 -2.46 -19.84 -5.74
N LYS A 220 -2.46 -21.15 -5.52
CA LYS A 220 -2.84 -21.77 -4.24
C LYS A 220 -1.99 -21.33 -3.04
N ASN A 221 -0.70 -21.18 -3.23
CA ASN A 221 0.21 -20.76 -2.16
C ASN A 221 0.03 -19.26 -1.84
N ILE A 222 -0.14 -18.41 -2.86
CA ILE A 222 -0.45 -17.00 -2.68
C ILE A 222 -1.76 -16.84 -1.89
N ILE A 223 -2.79 -17.66 -2.16
CA ILE A 223 -4.05 -17.63 -1.41
C ILE A 223 -3.85 -18.04 0.04
N LYS A 224 -3.12 -19.14 0.31
CA LYS A 224 -2.82 -19.57 1.69
C LYS A 224 -2.01 -18.52 2.43
N TRP A 225 -1.02 -17.93 1.78
CA TRP A 225 -0.22 -16.84 2.32
C TRP A 225 -1.08 -15.60 2.60
N ARG A 226 -1.96 -15.18 1.69
CA ARG A 226 -2.89 -14.05 1.88
C ARG A 226 -3.76 -14.25 3.11
N LEU A 227 -4.34 -15.45 3.30
CA LEU A 227 -5.14 -15.78 4.47
C LEU A 227 -4.34 -15.69 5.76
N ARG A 228 -3.13 -16.22 5.75
CA ARG A 228 -2.22 -16.17 6.91
C ARG A 228 -1.87 -14.73 7.25
N PHE A 229 -1.52 -13.92 6.25
CA PHE A 229 -1.20 -12.52 6.44
C PHE A 229 -2.39 -11.73 6.99
N PHE A 230 -3.59 -11.93 6.43
CA PHE A 230 -4.82 -11.27 6.88
C PHE A 230 -5.17 -11.59 8.35
N LYS A 231 -4.82 -12.78 8.83
CA LYS A 231 -5.02 -13.22 10.22
C LYS A 231 -4.01 -12.63 11.21
N LEU A 232 -2.97 -11.98 10.77
CA LEU A 232 -2.06 -11.30 11.70
C LEU A 232 -2.80 -10.22 12.47
N THR A 233 -2.44 -10.08 13.75
CA THR A 233 -3.04 -9.09 14.65
C THR A 233 -3.04 -7.70 14.01
N LYS A 234 -4.20 -7.03 14.00
CA LYS A 234 -4.43 -5.68 13.49
C LYS A 234 -4.29 -5.50 11.96
N VAL A 235 -3.99 -6.53 11.17
CA VAL A 235 -3.92 -6.40 9.71
C VAL A 235 -5.30 -6.12 9.12
N SER A 236 -6.34 -6.82 9.58
CA SER A 236 -7.72 -6.57 9.13
C SER A 236 -8.18 -5.13 9.36
N GLU A 237 -7.67 -4.45 10.40
CA GLU A 237 -7.94 -3.03 10.67
C GLU A 237 -7.33 -2.07 9.63
N THR A 238 -6.49 -2.56 8.72
CA THR A 238 -5.90 -1.78 7.61
C THR A 238 -6.64 -1.98 6.29
N CYS A 239 -7.68 -2.82 6.29
CA CYS A 239 -8.40 -3.24 5.09
C CYS A 239 -9.77 -2.56 5.03
N PHE A 240 -9.89 -1.50 4.26
CA PHE A 240 -11.07 -0.63 4.11
C PHE A 240 -11.81 -0.95 2.80
N ASP A 241 -12.41 -2.16 2.70
CA ASP A 241 -12.94 -2.66 1.42
C ASP A 241 -14.11 -1.83 0.85
N SER A 242 -14.91 -1.20 1.68
CA SER A 242 -15.96 -0.25 1.28
C SER A 242 -15.37 1.01 0.64
N GLU A 243 -14.37 1.59 1.28
CA GLU A 243 -13.66 2.77 0.79
C GLU A 243 -12.89 2.45 -0.50
N TRP A 244 -12.26 1.26 -0.58
CA TRP A 244 -11.60 0.83 -1.82
C TRP A 244 -12.59 0.78 -2.97
N LYS A 245 -13.75 0.11 -2.79
CA LYS A 245 -14.78 0.05 -3.84
C LYS A 245 -15.28 1.44 -4.22
N LYS A 246 -15.60 2.30 -3.22
CA LYS A 246 -16.04 3.68 -3.47
C LYS A 246 -15.03 4.44 -4.32
N ASP A 247 -13.78 4.52 -3.88
CA ASP A 247 -12.77 5.37 -4.51
C ASP A 247 -12.34 4.85 -5.87
N TYR A 248 -12.12 3.54 -6.02
CA TYR A 248 -11.70 2.97 -7.30
C TYR A 248 -12.79 3.05 -8.36
N TYR A 249 -14.03 2.75 -8.02
CA TYR A 249 -15.12 2.73 -9.00
C TYR A 249 -15.72 4.11 -9.26
N LYS A 250 -15.60 5.09 -8.34
CA LYS A 250 -16.19 6.41 -8.50
C LYS A 250 -15.18 7.50 -8.82
N ALA A 251 -13.96 7.46 -8.26
CA ALA A 251 -12.99 8.55 -8.42
C ALA A 251 -11.94 8.31 -9.51
N LEU A 252 -11.80 7.07 -10.03
CA LEU A 252 -10.84 6.78 -11.10
C LEU A 252 -11.47 6.93 -12.49
N PHE A 253 -11.84 8.16 -12.84
CA PHE A 253 -12.17 8.49 -14.22
C PHE A 253 -10.90 8.39 -15.12
N PRO A 254 -10.92 7.83 -16.33
CA PRO A 254 -12.09 7.42 -17.13
C PRO A 254 -12.41 5.90 -17.06
N LEU A 255 -11.85 5.12 -16.14
CA LEU A 255 -11.99 3.65 -16.16
C LEU A 255 -13.43 3.19 -15.93
N ASN A 256 -14.20 3.94 -15.16
CA ASN A 256 -15.59 3.65 -14.86
C ASN A 256 -16.45 4.92 -14.95
N PRO A 257 -16.74 5.41 -16.15
CA PRO A 257 -17.40 6.71 -16.36
C PRO A 257 -18.80 6.78 -15.75
N ASN A 258 -19.50 5.65 -15.66
CA ASN A 258 -20.85 5.56 -15.08
C ASN A 258 -20.82 5.45 -13.55
N GLN A 259 -19.65 5.38 -12.91
CA GLN A 259 -19.48 5.28 -11.46
C GLN A 259 -20.25 4.13 -10.78
N ILE A 260 -20.62 3.10 -11.55
CA ILE A 260 -21.32 1.92 -11.03
C ILE A 260 -20.33 1.05 -10.25
N ILE A 261 -20.68 0.77 -8.99
CA ILE A 261 -19.97 -0.22 -8.20
C ILE A 261 -20.65 -1.57 -8.44
N PRO A 262 -19.95 -2.58 -9.00
CA PRO A 262 -20.55 -3.89 -9.22
C PRO A 262 -20.93 -4.55 -7.88
N VAL A 263 -21.90 -5.47 -7.94
CA VAL A 263 -22.24 -6.30 -6.79
C VAL A 263 -21.09 -7.28 -6.54
N LEU A 264 -20.36 -7.04 -5.48
CA LEU A 264 -19.18 -7.82 -5.09
C LEU A 264 -19.31 -8.30 -3.65
N PRO A 265 -18.73 -9.47 -3.32
CA PRO A 265 -18.66 -9.91 -1.93
C PRO A 265 -17.87 -8.93 -1.08
N SER A 266 -18.13 -8.93 0.21
CA SER A 266 -17.25 -8.24 1.18
C SER A 266 -15.91 -8.96 1.28
N LEU A 267 -14.89 -8.25 1.74
CA LEU A 267 -13.59 -8.87 2.01
C LEU A 267 -13.70 -10.03 3.02
N LYS A 268 -14.59 -9.89 4.00
CA LYS A 268 -14.84 -10.93 5.00
C LYS A 268 -15.38 -12.21 4.34
N GLU A 269 -16.35 -12.11 3.44
CA GLU A 269 -16.87 -13.26 2.69
C GLU A 269 -15.81 -13.90 1.82
N ILE A 270 -14.98 -13.10 1.11
CA ILE A 270 -13.85 -13.62 0.33
C ILE A 270 -12.89 -14.41 1.21
N MET A 271 -12.52 -13.87 2.38
CA MET A 271 -11.58 -14.55 3.28
C MET A 271 -12.16 -15.82 3.93
N GLN A 272 -13.49 -15.92 4.08
CA GLN A 272 -14.15 -17.10 4.63
C GLN A 272 -14.36 -18.22 3.60
N SER A 273 -14.52 -17.87 2.32
CA SER A 273 -14.78 -18.81 1.22
C SER A 273 -13.52 -19.53 0.72
N LEU A 274 -12.33 -19.09 1.13
CA LEU A 274 -11.09 -19.69 0.68
C LEU A 274 -10.79 -21.00 1.41
N PRO A 275 -10.22 -22.02 0.71
CA PRO A 275 -9.83 -23.28 1.35
C PRO A 275 -8.82 -23.02 2.47
N LYS A 276 -9.05 -23.69 3.59
CA LYS A 276 -8.18 -23.60 4.78
C LYS A 276 -6.82 -24.23 4.54
#